data_0286cd144b7feb28772e91597442ac20
#
_entry.id   0286cd144b7feb28772e91597442ac20
#
_cell.length_a   1.000
_cell.length_b   1.000
_cell.length_c   1.000
_cell.angle_alpha   90.00
_cell.angle_beta   90.00
_cell.angle_gamma   90.00
#
_symmetry.space_group_name_H-M   'P 1'
#
loop_
_entity.id
_entity.type
_entity.pdbx_description
1 polymer ?
#
loop_
_entity_poly.entity_id
_entity_poly.type
_entity_poly.pdbx_seq_one_letter_code
_entity_poly.pdbx_strand_id
1 'polypeptide(L)'
;MDLVVVNALIREEVQKPNSTTQERTDMEYNTTIGVDVSDKTSKICVMAKLPGGERKIVVETTCATTKDGFEEAFSKFDRSWPVIFETGTHCRWMDKCFRNLRFKTIVANPGKIPSITKSNKKNDRNDARELARLGIADPEMLHPVILRDEIFQKMLRLHHARNLLVSQRTQKVNQIRGFAKSVGYRIECKTTEGFHNQSKALWPKELEEVAWPLMDSLETDNLKIKAYDKMIEKLAEEPEFKAMVERARVIYGIGIIGSTVLIATIGGRPNRFTHARDVGAYLGLVPQQDQSGEVDKQLHITHAGSDICRTALVECAGVALMSNAPETDIKLKGLRIAMRGGKTAKKKAKVAVARSLAVTIVALLKDMTKEYIPLSKAGEEGFKRYHAELEYLTMQKAAKKEKAEKKAKAA
;
A
#
# COMPACT_ATOMS: atom_id res chain seq x y z
N MET A 1 39.64 14.83 17.24
CA MET A 1 39.03 16.08 17.73
C MET A 1 37.91 15.64 18.66
N ASP A 2 38.04 15.94 19.96
CA ASP A 2 37.13 15.45 20.98
C ASP A 2 35.71 15.99 20.80
N LEU A 3 34.69 15.14 21.07
CA LEU A 3 33.26 15.49 21.07
C LEU A 3 32.95 16.73 21.94
N VAL A 4 33.78 16.99 22.94
CA VAL A 4 33.70 18.15 23.84
C VAL A 4 34.00 19.45 23.09
N VAL A 5 34.96 19.44 22.17
CA VAL A 5 35.35 20.64 21.38
C VAL A 5 34.29 20.96 20.32
N VAL A 6 33.66 19.94 19.72
CA VAL A 6 32.56 20.11 18.74
C VAL A 6 31.31 20.65 19.43
N ASN A 7 30.97 20.14 20.63
CA ASN A 7 29.86 20.64 21.42
C ASN A 7 30.09 22.09 21.93
N ALA A 8 31.33 22.48 22.18
CA ALA A 8 31.67 23.87 22.55
C ALA A 8 31.50 24.84 21.38
N LEU A 9 31.96 24.46 20.19
CA LEU A 9 31.84 25.28 18.97
C LEU A 9 30.40 25.48 18.51
N ILE A 10 29.53 24.45 18.74
CA ILE A 10 28.11 24.53 18.38
C ILE A 10 27.32 25.36 19.41
N ARG A 11 27.69 25.35 20.70
CA ARG A 11 27.00 26.10 21.75
C ARG A 11 27.22 27.62 21.70
N GLU A 12 28.31 28.10 21.16
CA GLU A 12 28.58 29.54 21.05
C GLU A 12 27.72 30.27 20.02
N GLU A 13 27.17 29.57 19.01
CA GLU A 13 26.35 30.20 17.96
C GLU A 13 24.83 30.19 18.23
N VAL A 14 24.31 29.43 19.23
CA VAL A 14 22.87 29.28 19.49
C VAL A 14 22.24 30.41 20.32
N GLN A 15 23.02 31.41 20.77
CA GLN A 15 22.50 32.53 21.57
C GLN A 15 22.22 33.80 20.72
N LYS A 16 21.31 33.74 19.76
CA LYS A 16 20.58 34.93 19.30
C LYS A 16 19.11 34.57 19.01
N PRO A 17 18.13 35.10 19.79
CA PRO A 17 16.75 34.93 19.47
C PRO A 17 16.33 35.96 18.41
N ASN A 18 15.87 35.51 17.26
CA ASN A 18 15.07 36.34 16.36
C ASN A 18 13.60 35.91 16.48
N SER A 19 12.83 36.89 16.94
CA SER A 19 11.37 36.84 17.05
C SER A 19 10.68 36.99 15.70
N THR A 20 9.53 36.35 15.59
CA THR A 20 8.31 36.61 14.83
C THR A 20 7.92 35.56 13.80
N THR A 21 6.98 34.75 14.23
CA THR A 21 5.77 34.26 13.57
C THR A 21 5.76 34.12 12.05
N GLN A 22 5.95 32.87 11.57
CA GLN A 22 5.06 32.23 10.61
C GLN A 22 5.46 30.75 10.53
N GLU A 23 4.53 29.85 10.87
CA GLU A 23 4.68 28.39 10.79
C GLU A 23 4.75 27.95 9.31
N ARG A 24 5.93 28.05 8.74
CA ARG A 24 6.42 27.16 7.70
C ARG A 24 7.73 26.61 8.23
N THR A 25 7.78 25.32 8.44
CA THR A 25 8.91 24.59 9.01
C THR A 25 10.09 24.59 8.05
N ASP A 26 10.85 25.66 7.99
CA ASP A 26 12.22 25.63 7.50
C ASP A 26 13.05 24.95 8.59
N MET A 27 13.08 23.60 8.55
CA MET A 27 13.87 22.80 9.50
C MET A 27 15.32 22.76 9.00
N GLU A 28 16.09 23.80 9.31
CA GLU A 28 17.55 23.73 9.16
C GLU A 28 18.17 23.02 10.36
N TYR A 29 18.95 21.99 10.08
CA TYR A 29 19.74 21.28 11.09
C TYR A 29 21.24 21.50 10.83
N ASN A 30 21.97 21.94 11.84
CA ASN A 30 23.42 22.07 11.75
C ASN A 30 24.15 20.73 12.00
N THR A 31 23.50 19.77 12.64
CA THR A 31 24.06 18.44 12.88
C THR A 31 22.95 17.39 12.75
N THR A 32 23.27 16.28 12.10
CA THR A 32 22.33 15.16 11.89
C THR A 32 23.03 13.83 12.07
N ILE A 33 22.24 12.79 12.41
CA ILE A 33 22.70 11.43 12.59
C ILE A 33 22.04 10.56 11.52
N GLY A 34 22.81 10.06 10.54
CA GLY A 34 22.34 9.08 9.57
C GLY A 34 22.60 7.68 10.10
N VAL A 35 21.60 6.79 9.95
CA VAL A 35 21.69 5.38 10.36
C VAL A 35 21.29 4.50 9.20
N ASP A 36 22.22 3.70 8.73
CA ASP A 36 21.94 2.59 7.83
C ASP A 36 21.83 1.28 8.61
N VAL A 37 20.77 0.52 8.35
CA VAL A 37 20.32 -0.58 9.20
C VAL A 37 20.38 -1.90 8.48
N SER A 38 21.17 -2.82 9.01
CA SER A 38 21.12 -4.23 8.63
C SER A 38 20.65 -5.12 9.81
N ASP A 39 20.43 -6.39 9.57
CA ASP A 39 19.81 -7.28 10.57
C ASP A 39 20.61 -7.42 11.86
N LYS A 40 21.94 -7.38 11.78
CA LYS A 40 22.83 -7.62 12.93
C LYS A 40 23.48 -6.34 13.44
N THR A 41 23.87 -5.45 12.55
CA THR A 41 24.62 -4.23 12.88
C THR A 41 24.11 -3.05 12.10
N SER A 42 24.13 -1.88 12.74
CA SER A 42 23.77 -0.60 12.12
C SER A 42 24.98 0.30 12.02
N LYS A 43 25.14 0.95 10.86
CA LYS A 43 26.17 1.97 10.63
C LYS A 43 25.62 3.33 10.98
N ILE A 44 26.38 4.11 11.74
CA ILE A 44 25.99 5.41 12.24
C ILE A 44 27.01 6.44 11.75
N CYS A 45 26.52 7.51 11.14
CA CYS A 45 27.33 8.68 10.75
C CYS A 45 26.73 9.94 11.35
N VAL A 46 27.51 10.63 12.16
CA VAL A 46 27.18 11.97 12.63
C VAL A 46 27.89 12.99 11.75
N MET A 47 27.15 13.88 11.14
CA MET A 47 27.67 14.93 10.26
C MET A 47 27.23 16.29 10.76
N ALA A 48 28.16 17.27 10.75
CA ALA A 48 27.90 18.65 11.11
C ALA A 48 28.22 19.60 9.96
N LYS A 49 27.47 20.70 9.86
CA LYS A 49 27.74 21.86 9.01
C LYS A 49 28.57 22.86 9.84
N LEU A 50 29.76 23.17 9.38
CA LEU A 50 30.66 24.10 10.03
C LEU A 50 30.33 25.56 9.63
N PRO A 51 30.79 26.56 10.43
CA PRO A 51 30.80 27.94 10.00
C PRO A 51 31.48 28.05 8.63
N GLY A 52 30.85 28.69 7.65
CA GLY A 52 31.32 28.70 6.25
C GLY A 52 30.66 27.65 5.34
N GLY A 53 29.77 26.78 5.86
CA GLY A 53 28.92 25.90 5.07
C GLY A 53 29.54 24.55 4.72
N GLU A 54 30.79 24.29 5.06
CA GLU A 54 31.44 22.98 4.88
C GLU A 54 30.77 21.91 5.75
N ARG A 55 30.61 20.72 5.22
CA ARG A 55 30.04 19.56 5.94
C ARG A 55 31.14 18.60 6.33
N LYS A 56 31.25 18.28 7.61
CA LYS A 56 32.27 17.39 8.16
C LYS A 56 31.68 16.20 8.89
N ILE A 57 32.22 15.02 8.67
CA ILE A 57 31.92 13.84 9.46
C ILE A 57 32.58 14.00 10.84
N VAL A 58 31.76 13.99 11.88
CA VAL A 58 32.20 14.14 13.27
C VAL A 58 32.50 12.78 13.90
N VAL A 59 31.57 11.83 13.68
CA VAL A 59 31.68 10.46 14.23
C VAL A 59 31.17 9.47 13.20
N GLU A 60 31.90 8.37 13.06
CA GLU A 60 31.39 7.16 12.41
C GLU A 60 31.58 5.99 13.36
N THR A 61 30.54 5.23 13.57
CA THR A 61 30.55 4.09 14.44
C THR A 61 29.61 2.99 13.96
N THR A 62 29.68 1.85 14.59
CA THR A 62 28.81 0.70 14.32
C THR A 62 28.29 0.19 15.65
N CYS A 63 27.01 -0.15 15.72
CA CYS A 63 26.43 -0.79 16.90
C CYS A 63 25.63 -2.06 16.51
N ALA A 64 25.33 -2.87 17.47
CA ALA A 64 24.36 -3.95 17.28
C ALA A 64 22.98 -3.37 16.96
N THR A 65 22.24 -4.00 16.03
CA THR A 65 20.85 -3.63 15.71
C THR A 65 19.91 -4.18 16.78
N THR A 66 20.10 -3.71 17.99
CA THR A 66 19.32 -4.04 19.19
C THR A 66 18.99 -2.78 19.97
N LYS A 67 18.02 -2.88 20.88
CA LYS A 67 17.66 -1.77 21.75
C LYS A 67 18.85 -1.31 22.57
N ASP A 68 19.53 -2.24 23.23
CA ASP A 68 20.69 -1.95 24.11
C ASP A 68 21.86 -1.37 23.30
N GLY A 69 22.12 -1.91 22.07
CA GLY A 69 23.15 -1.40 21.20
C GLY A 69 22.90 0.04 20.74
N PHE A 70 21.64 0.42 20.49
CA PHE A 70 21.29 1.82 20.21
C PHE A 70 21.35 2.68 21.48
N GLU A 71 20.89 2.21 22.64
CA GLU A 71 20.99 2.95 23.90
C GLU A 71 22.43 3.29 24.23
N GLU A 72 23.34 2.33 24.11
CA GLU A 72 24.79 2.53 24.33
C GLU A 72 25.38 3.50 23.32
N ALA A 73 25.20 3.25 22.02
CA ALA A 73 25.81 4.06 20.96
C ALA A 73 25.31 5.52 20.97
N PHE A 74 24.02 5.71 21.29
CA PHE A 74 23.39 7.04 21.26
C PHE A 74 23.51 7.79 22.60
N SER A 75 23.99 7.15 23.68
CA SER A 75 24.16 7.79 24.98
C SER A 75 24.98 9.08 24.96
N LYS A 76 25.95 9.15 24.03
CA LYS A 76 26.91 10.24 23.88
C LYS A 76 26.46 11.36 22.94
N PHE A 77 25.35 11.18 22.19
CA PHE A 77 24.91 12.14 21.20
C PHE A 77 23.92 13.15 21.78
N ASP A 78 23.98 14.37 21.25
CA ASP A 78 23.05 15.43 21.64
C ASP A 78 21.62 15.10 21.14
N ARG A 79 20.64 15.27 22.01
CA ARG A 79 19.24 14.95 21.73
C ARG A 79 18.57 15.92 20.74
N SER A 80 19.17 17.08 20.51
CA SER A 80 18.71 18.03 19.48
C SER A 80 19.00 17.56 18.06
N TRP A 81 19.95 16.64 17.86
CA TRP A 81 20.31 16.13 16.54
C TRP A 81 19.27 15.11 16.05
N PRO A 82 18.63 15.32 14.89
CA PRO A 82 17.69 14.37 14.37
C PRO A 82 18.37 13.08 13.91
N VAL A 83 17.72 11.96 14.15
CA VAL A 83 18.14 10.64 13.69
C VAL A 83 17.39 10.31 12.40
N ILE A 84 18.13 10.02 11.35
CA ILE A 84 17.64 9.79 9.99
C ILE A 84 17.94 8.36 9.60
N PHE A 85 16.92 7.60 9.21
CA PHE A 85 17.06 6.22 8.73
C PHE A 85 15.98 5.90 7.69
N GLU A 86 16.19 4.85 6.91
CA GLU A 86 15.29 4.48 5.82
C GLU A 86 14.07 3.68 6.29
N THR A 87 13.00 3.72 5.46
CA THR A 87 11.90 2.77 5.63
C THR A 87 12.38 1.35 5.36
N GLY A 88 12.12 0.46 6.30
CA GLY A 88 12.48 -0.95 6.21
C GLY A 88 11.76 -1.75 7.29
N THR A 89 12.10 -3.02 7.42
CA THR A 89 11.50 -3.95 8.38
C THR A 89 11.68 -3.46 9.82
N HIS A 90 12.84 -2.86 10.11
CA HIS A 90 13.22 -2.38 11.44
C HIS A 90 12.70 -0.98 11.78
N CYS A 91 12.30 -0.18 10.79
CA CYS A 91 12.07 1.25 10.96
C CYS A 91 11.10 1.62 12.10
N ARG A 92 10.09 0.78 12.39
CA ARG A 92 9.08 1.10 13.41
C ARG A 92 9.58 0.95 14.84
N TRP A 93 10.22 -0.16 15.15
CA TRP A 93 10.74 -0.35 16.49
C TRP A 93 11.91 0.59 16.76
N MET A 94 12.69 0.92 15.73
CA MET A 94 13.75 1.93 15.81
C MET A 94 13.20 3.32 16.07
N ASP A 95 12.17 3.75 15.32
CA ASP A 95 11.50 5.02 15.58
C ASP A 95 11.05 5.12 17.04
N LYS A 96 10.40 4.06 17.55
CA LYS A 96 10.00 3.99 18.94
C LYS A 96 11.21 4.04 19.90
N CYS A 97 12.28 3.31 19.59
CA CYS A 97 13.51 3.30 20.39
C CYS A 97 14.13 4.69 20.46
N PHE A 98 14.36 5.36 19.32
CA PHE A 98 14.96 6.69 19.29
C PHE A 98 14.07 7.76 19.93
N ARG A 99 12.75 7.70 19.76
CA ARG A 99 11.82 8.60 20.46
C ARG A 99 11.84 8.40 21.98
N ASN A 100 11.96 7.15 22.46
CA ASN A 100 12.12 6.87 23.88
C ASN A 100 13.45 7.46 24.41
N LEU A 101 14.49 7.46 23.58
CA LEU A 101 15.76 8.12 23.87
C LEU A 101 15.71 9.66 23.69
N ARG A 102 14.51 10.21 23.40
CA ARG A 102 14.24 11.65 23.22
C ARG A 102 14.89 12.26 21.98
N PHE A 103 15.20 11.46 20.96
CA PHE A 103 15.62 11.98 19.66
C PHE A 103 14.41 12.27 18.77
N LYS A 104 14.52 13.32 17.96
CA LYS A 104 13.65 13.52 16.81
C LYS A 104 14.06 12.55 15.71
N THR A 105 13.08 11.93 15.04
CA THR A 105 13.34 10.96 13.98
C THR A 105 12.82 11.46 12.65
N ILE A 106 13.56 11.19 11.58
CA ILE A 106 13.15 11.40 10.18
C ILE A 106 13.29 10.07 9.46
N VAL A 107 12.17 9.50 9.03
CA VAL A 107 12.15 8.23 8.31
C VAL A 107 12.15 8.52 6.82
N ALA A 108 13.26 8.25 6.14
CA ALA A 108 13.48 8.54 4.74
C ALA A 108 12.80 7.51 3.82
N ASN A 109 12.39 7.93 2.61
CA ASN A 109 11.86 7.05 1.58
C ASN A 109 12.95 6.71 0.54
N PRO A 110 13.64 5.55 0.65
CA PRO A 110 14.76 5.22 -0.22
C PRO A 110 14.38 5.20 -1.70
N GLY A 111 13.16 4.76 -2.04
CA GLY A 111 12.69 4.69 -3.41
C GLY A 111 12.62 6.05 -4.14
N LYS A 112 12.69 7.15 -3.40
CA LYS A 112 12.69 8.52 -3.93
C LYS A 112 14.04 9.23 -3.81
N ILE A 113 15.06 8.56 -3.28
CA ILE A 113 16.41 9.11 -3.11
C ILE A 113 17.36 8.46 -4.14
N PRO A 114 17.59 9.09 -5.30
CA PRO A 114 18.42 8.51 -6.36
C PRO A 114 19.86 8.24 -5.97
N SER A 115 20.44 9.06 -5.10
CA SER A 115 21.82 8.92 -4.61
C SER A 115 22.03 7.63 -3.80
N ILE A 116 20.99 7.10 -3.19
CA ILE A 116 21.02 5.82 -2.46
C ILE A 116 20.67 4.66 -3.39
N THR A 117 19.60 4.80 -4.20
CA THR A 117 19.08 3.68 -5.01
C THR A 117 19.89 3.39 -6.26
N LYS A 118 20.54 4.40 -6.87
CA LYS A 118 21.28 4.30 -8.13
C LYS A 118 22.81 4.39 -7.96
N SER A 119 23.30 4.38 -6.72
CA SER A 119 24.74 4.45 -6.46
C SER A 119 25.46 3.18 -6.93
N ASN A 120 26.49 3.35 -7.76
CA ASN A 120 27.39 2.26 -8.17
C ASN A 120 28.35 1.81 -7.04
N LYS A 121 28.41 2.56 -5.93
CA LYS A 121 29.24 2.28 -4.74
C LYS A 121 28.36 2.01 -3.52
N LYS A 122 27.44 1.05 -3.66
CA LYS A 122 26.54 0.67 -2.57
C LYS A 122 27.32 0.04 -1.43
N ASN A 123 27.34 0.72 -0.27
CA ASN A 123 27.99 0.28 0.95
C ASN A 123 27.27 0.97 2.11
N ASP A 124 26.88 0.19 3.12
CA ASP A 124 26.13 0.62 4.31
C ASP A 124 26.71 1.88 4.98
N ARG A 125 28.04 2.01 4.98
CA ARG A 125 28.72 3.21 5.50
C ARG A 125 28.42 4.46 4.66
N ASN A 126 28.37 4.32 3.33
CA ASN A 126 28.07 5.43 2.44
C ASN A 126 26.58 5.82 2.52
N ASP A 127 25.70 4.86 2.74
CA ASP A 127 24.27 5.10 2.86
C ASP A 127 23.95 5.87 4.15
N ALA A 128 24.60 5.53 5.28
CA ALA A 128 24.52 6.31 6.52
C ALA A 128 25.04 7.76 6.36
N ARG A 129 26.16 7.94 5.62
CA ARG A 129 26.71 9.26 5.31
C ARG A 129 25.76 10.10 4.46
N GLU A 130 25.16 9.47 3.45
CA GLU A 130 24.25 10.14 2.53
C GLU A 130 22.97 10.58 3.24
N LEU A 131 22.41 9.74 4.11
CA LEU A 131 21.27 10.11 4.96
C LEU A 131 21.59 11.32 5.84
N ALA A 132 22.75 11.32 6.52
CA ALA A 132 23.17 12.46 7.33
C ALA A 132 23.37 13.71 6.47
N ARG A 133 24.02 13.58 5.30
CA ARG A 133 24.29 14.68 4.38
C ARG A 133 23.02 15.35 3.86
N LEU A 134 22.03 14.54 3.45
CA LEU A 134 20.75 15.03 2.96
C LEU A 134 19.96 15.71 4.07
N GLY A 135 20.00 15.18 5.29
CA GLY A 135 19.33 15.80 6.43
C GLY A 135 19.83 17.20 6.78
N ILE A 136 21.12 17.50 6.54
CA ILE A 136 21.67 18.84 6.69
C ILE A 136 21.36 19.72 5.47
N ALA A 137 21.40 19.12 4.26
CA ALA A 137 21.24 19.90 3.04
C ALA A 137 19.81 20.40 2.87
N ASP A 138 18.88 19.46 2.96
CA ASP A 138 17.46 19.69 2.83
C ASP A 138 16.71 18.43 3.31
N PRO A 139 16.10 18.46 4.49
CA PRO A 139 15.32 17.33 5.01
C PRO A 139 14.15 16.89 4.11
N GLU A 140 13.62 17.76 3.26
CA GLU A 140 12.54 17.42 2.33
C GLU A 140 13.01 16.47 1.23
N MET A 141 14.28 16.53 0.84
CA MET A 141 14.87 15.58 -0.13
C MET A 141 14.89 14.13 0.38
N LEU A 142 14.76 13.92 1.68
CA LEU A 142 14.58 12.59 2.28
C LEU A 142 13.18 12.03 2.01
N HIS A 143 12.26 12.84 1.50
CA HIS A 143 10.84 12.50 1.33
C HIS A 143 10.27 11.82 2.58
N PRO A 144 10.21 12.51 3.72
CA PRO A 144 9.89 11.94 5.01
C PRO A 144 8.58 11.13 5.00
N VAL A 145 8.61 9.95 5.59
CA VAL A 145 7.45 9.05 5.69
C VAL A 145 6.86 9.13 7.08
N ILE A 146 5.58 9.45 7.14
CA ILE A 146 4.82 9.40 8.40
C ILE A 146 4.45 7.93 8.65
N LEU A 147 4.98 7.36 9.72
CA LEU A 147 4.65 6.00 10.14
C LEU A 147 3.20 5.93 10.63
N ARG A 148 2.53 4.83 10.31
CA ARG A 148 1.16 4.57 10.77
C ARG A 148 1.15 4.25 12.26
N ASP A 149 0.06 4.55 12.93
CA ASP A 149 -0.12 4.14 14.33
C ASP A 149 -0.20 2.61 14.44
N GLU A 150 0.17 2.05 15.60
CA GLU A 150 0.36 0.60 15.77
C GLU A 150 -0.90 -0.21 15.49
N ILE A 151 -2.07 0.34 15.78
CA ILE A 151 -3.35 -0.35 15.53
C ILE A 151 -3.59 -0.58 14.02
N PHE A 152 -3.30 0.43 13.16
CA PHE A 152 -3.40 0.29 11.71
C PHE A 152 -2.34 -0.66 11.17
N GLN A 153 -1.16 -0.69 11.77
CA GLN A 153 -0.12 -1.63 11.39
C GLN A 153 -0.47 -3.07 11.80
N LYS A 154 -1.07 -3.27 12.96
CA LYS A 154 -1.58 -4.58 13.39
C LYS A 154 -2.63 -5.10 12.40
N MET A 155 -3.55 -4.24 11.97
CA MET A 155 -4.53 -4.59 10.94
C MET A 155 -3.85 -5.03 9.63
N LEU A 156 -2.84 -4.30 9.16
CA LEU A 156 -2.10 -4.69 7.95
C LEU A 156 -1.36 -6.03 8.12
N ARG A 157 -0.76 -6.30 9.28
CA ARG A 157 -0.12 -7.59 9.55
C ARG A 157 -1.12 -8.75 9.48
N LEU A 158 -2.34 -8.57 10.02
CA LEU A 158 -3.41 -9.56 9.91
C LEU A 158 -3.80 -9.82 8.44
N HIS A 159 -3.94 -8.75 7.66
CA HIS A 159 -4.22 -8.87 6.22
C HIS A 159 -3.09 -9.57 5.46
N HIS A 160 -1.83 -9.26 5.76
CA HIS A 160 -0.69 -9.93 5.12
C HIS A 160 -0.65 -11.43 5.44
N ALA A 161 -0.84 -11.80 6.70
CA ALA A 161 -0.87 -13.21 7.13
C ALA A 161 -2.04 -13.96 6.48
N ARG A 162 -3.24 -13.37 6.48
CA ARG A 162 -4.40 -13.92 5.78
C ARG A 162 -4.14 -14.11 4.28
N ASN A 163 -3.62 -13.08 3.62
CA ASN A 163 -3.37 -13.12 2.18
C ASN A 163 -2.33 -14.17 1.78
N LEU A 164 -1.32 -14.39 2.62
CA LEU A 164 -0.35 -15.48 2.43
C LEU A 164 -1.06 -16.84 2.39
N LEU A 165 -1.95 -17.12 3.34
CA LEU A 165 -2.70 -18.38 3.38
C LEU A 165 -3.65 -18.51 2.18
N VAL A 166 -4.33 -17.45 1.77
CA VAL A 166 -5.19 -17.42 0.57
C VAL A 166 -4.38 -17.74 -0.69
N SER A 167 -3.18 -17.17 -0.80
CA SER A 167 -2.27 -17.45 -1.91
C SER A 167 -1.80 -18.90 -1.92
N GLN A 168 -1.36 -19.42 -0.77
CA GLN A 168 -0.94 -20.83 -0.60
C GLN A 168 -2.07 -21.79 -0.95
N ARG A 169 -3.29 -21.55 -0.46
CA ARG A 169 -4.49 -22.34 -0.81
C ARG A 169 -4.70 -22.37 -2.33
N THR A 170 -4.61 -21.21 -2.98
CA THR A 170 -4.80 -21.12 -4.44
C THR A 170 -3.71 -21.86 -5.20
N GLN A 171 -2.46 -21.79 -4.75
CA GLN A 171 -1.33 -22.52 -5.34
C GLN A 171 -1.53 -24.03 -5.20
N LYS A 172 -1.90 -24.54 -4.02
CA LYS A 172 -2.21 -25.95 -3.77
C LYS A 172 -3.32 -26.46 -4.70
N VAL A 173 -4.43 -25.73 -4.78
CA VAL A 173 -5.56 -26.09 -5.65
C VAL A 173 -5.12 -26.14 -7.12
N ASN A 174 -4.33 -25.18 -7.59
CA ASN A 174 -3.85 -25.18 -8.96
C ASN A 174 -2.88 -26.32 -9.24
N GLN A 175 -2.02 -26.66 -8.28
CA GLN A 175 -1.09 -27.80 -8.37
C GLN A 175 -1.86 -29.13 -8.46
N ILE A 176 -2.86 -29.34 -7.59
CA ILE A 176 -3.70 -30.55 -7.61
C ILE A 176 -4.45 -30.67 -8.94
N ARG A 177 -4.99 -29.55 -9.45
CA ARG A 177 -5.62 -29.53 -10.79
C ARG A 177 -4.61 -29.85 -11.91
N GLY A 178 -3.35 -29.45 -11.75
CA GLY A 178 -2.26 -29.80 -12.67
C GLY A 178 -1.99 -31.31 -12.66
N PHE A 179 -1.86 -31.92 -11.50
CA PHE A 179 -1.70 -33.38 -11.34
C PHE A 179 -2.89 -34.15 -11.92
N ALA A 180 -4.11 -33.73 -11.63
CA ALA A 180 -5.31 -34.35 -12.18
C ALA A 180 -5.30 -34.36 -13.73
N LYS A 181 -4.92 -33.25 -14.34
CA LYS A 181 -4.82 -33.16 -15.80
C LYS A 181 -3.76 -34.08 -16.39
N SER A 182 -2.64 -34.31 -15.69
CA SER A 182 -1.56 -35.18 -16.19
C SER A 182 -1.98 -36.66 -16.25
N VAL A 183 -2.95 -37.07 -15.42
CA VAL A 183 -3.53 -38.42 -15.45
C VAL A 183 -4.88 -38.48 -16.17
N GLY A 184 -5.22 -37.43 -16.96
CA GLY A 184 -6.47 -37.39 -17.73
C GLY A 184 -7.72 -37.16 -16.89
N TYR A 185 -7.60 -36.86 -15.60
CA TYR A 185 -8.74 -36.64 -14.72
C TYR A 185 -9.11 -35.16 -14.60
N ARG A 186 -10.39 -34.85 -14.54
CA ARG A 186 -10.91 -33.50 -14.37
C ARG A 186 -11.65 -33.34 -13.04
N ILE A 187 -11.09 -32.54 -12.15
CA ILE A 187 -11.74 -32.21 -10.89
C ILE A 187 -12.77 -31.10 -11.12
N GLU A 188 -14.03 -31.42 -10.87
CA GLU A 188 -15.16 -30.49 -10.97
C GLU A 188 -15.41 -29.79 -9.65
N CYS A 189 -14.67 -28.70 -9.41
CA CYS A 189 -14.95 -27.80 -8.29
C CYS A 189 -14.83 -26.35 -8.73
N LYS A 190 -15.88 -25.57 -8.47
CA LYS A 190 -15.96 -24.16 -8.92
C LYS A 190 -15.18 -23.20 -8.02
N THR A 191 -15.06 -23.51 -6.73
CA THR A 191 -14.45 -22.61 -5.74
C THR A 191 -13.18 -23.19 -5.14
N THR A 192 -12.23 -22.36 -4.76
CA THR A 192 -11.03 -22.78 -4.03
C THR A 192 -11.34 -23.15 -2.58
N GLU A 193 -12.36 -22.54 -2.00
CA GLU A 193 -12.78 -22.77 -0.61
C GLU A 193 -13.42 -24.14 -0.41
N GLY A 194 -14.32 -24.53 -1.31
CA GLY A 194 -14.96 -25.83 -1.28
C GLY A 194 -14.12 -26.98 -1.86
N PHE A 195 -12.90 -26.70 -2.29
CA PHE A 195 -12.07 -27.69 -2.99
C PHE A 195 -11.72 -28.89 -2.08
N HIS A 196 -11.51 -28.68 -0.79
CA HIS A 196 -11.22 -29.73 0.20
C HIS A 196 -12.37 -30.71 0.43
N ASN A 197 -13.60 -30.37 0.02
CA ASN A 197 -14.79 -31.24 0.18
C ASN A 197 -14.88 -32.32 -0.91
N GLN A 198 -13.87 -32.48 -1.76
CA GLN A 198 -13.89 -33.52 -2.79
C GLN A 198 -13.79 -34.90 -2.18
N SER A 199 -14.53 -35.83 -2.71
CA SER A 199 -14.46 -37.22 -2.25
C SER A 199 -13.21 -37.91 -2.77
N LYS A 200 -12.41 -38.44 -1.86
CA LYS A 200 -11.22 -39.23 -2.16
C LYS A 200 -11.54 -40.45 -3.04
N ALA A 201 -12.66 -41.12 -2.79
CA ALA A 201 -13.06 -42.30 -3.48
C ALA A 201 -13.33 -42.11 -4.99
N LEU A 202 -13.48 -40.87 -5.46
CA LEU A 202 -13.73 -40.58 -6.87
C LEU A 202 -12.42 -40.33 -7.67
N TRP A 203 -11.28 -40.39 -7.00
CA TRP A 203 -10.01 -40.06 -7.64
C TRP A 203 -9.26 -41.31 -8.13
N PRO A 204 -8.53 -41.24 -9.27
CA PRO A 204 -7.60 -42.28 -9.64
C PRO A 204 -6.53 -42.47 -8.53
N LYS A 205 -6.15 -43.74 -8.27
CA LYS A 205 -5.16 -44.06 -7.21
C LYS A 205 -3.85 -43.28 -7.35
N GLU A 206 -3.32 -43.13 -8.57
CA GLU A 206 -2.12 -42.39 -8.87
C GLU A 206 -2.24 -40.90 -8.47
N LEU A 207 -3.40 -40.31 -8.66
CA LEU A 207 -3.67 -38.93 -8.25
C LEU A 207 -3.85 -38.82 -6.73
N GLU A 208 -4.50 -39.82 -6.13
CA GLU A 208 -4.78 -39.85 -4.70
C GLU A 208 -3.48 -39.82 -3.90
N GLU A 209 -2.53 -40.69 -4.20
CA GLU A 209 -1.26 -40.77 -3.47
C GLU A 209 -0.47 -39.47 -3.48
N VAL A 210 -0.43 -38.78 -4.62
CA VAL A 210 0.38 -37.56 -4.80
C VAL A 210 -0.34 -36.31 -4.31
N ALA A 211 -1.64 -36.20 -4.52
CA ALA A 211 -2.36 -34.96 -4.28
C ALA A 211 -3.06 -34.90 -2.92
N TRP A 212 -3.34 -36.06 -2.30
CA TRP A 212 -4.10 -36.10 -1.05
C TRP A 212 -3.43 -35.37 0.11
N PRO A 213 -2.12 -35.43 0.34
CA PRO A 213 -1.48 -34.65 1.40
C PRO A 213 -1.68 -33.13 1.23
N LEU A 214 -1.76 -32.64 -0.02
CA LEU A 214 -2.09 -31.25 -0.30
C LEU A 214 -3.56 -30.95 -0.03
N MET A 215 -4.46 -31.89 -0.36
CA MET A 215 -5.90 -31.78 -0.07
C MET A 215 -6.17 -31.66 1.42
N ASP A 216 -5.56 -32.53 2.22
CA ASP A 216 -5.71 -32.54 3.68
C ASP A 216 -5.28 -31.22 4.32
N SER A 217 -4.23 -30.61 3.79
CA SER A 217 -3.75 -29.31 4.25
C SER A 217 -4.69 -28.13 3.91
N LEU A 218 -5.56 -28.26 2.88
CA LEU A 218 -6.47 -27.19 2.47
C LEU A 218 -7.55 -26.88 3.51
N GLU A 219 -8.04 -27.92 4.23
CA GLU A 219 -9.01 -27.72 5.32
C GLU A 219 -8.39 -26.86 6.42
N THR A 220 -7.16 -27.20 6.82
CA THR A 220 -6.39 -26.43 7.80
C THR A 220 -6.18 -24.97 7.36
N ASP A 221 -5.84 -24.76 6.08
CA ASP A 221 -5.69 -23.40 5.53
C ASP A 221 -7.01 -22.62 5.62
N ASN A 222 -8.15 -23.27 5.28
CA ASN A 222 -9.46 -22.63 5.37
C ASN A 222 -9.82 -22.25 6.81
N LEU A 223 -9.54 -23.12 7.78
CA LEU A 223 -9.77 -22.81 9.21
C LEU A 223 -8.92 -21.64 9.67
N LYS A 224 -7.64 -21.60 9.29
CA LYS A 224 -6.74 -20.49 9.64
C LYS A 224 -7.16 -19.17 8.97
N ILE A 225 -7.58 -19.20 7.70
CA ILE A 225 -8.11 -18.02 7.00
C ILE A 225 -9.33 -17.46 7.74
N LYS A 226 -10.30 -18.33 8.12
CA LYS A 226 -11.47 -17.93 8.91
C LYS A 226 -11.09 -17.36 10.28
N ALA A 227 -10.04 -17.88 10.91
CA ALA A 227 -9.55 -17.34 12.18
C ALA A 227 -9.00 -15.90 12.00
N TYR A 228 -8.22 -15.63 10.92
CA TYR A 228 -7.79 -14.28 10.59
C TYR A 228 -8.95 -13.36 10.23
N ASP A 229 -9.97 -13.85 9.51
CA ASP A 229 -11.18 -13.07 9.22
C ASP A 229 -11.84 -12.58 10.52
N LYS A 230 -12.03 -13.48 11.51
CA LYS A 230 -12.56 -13.11 12.84
C LYS A 230 -11.67 -12.11 13.60
N MET A 231 -10.35 -12.24 13.51
CA MET A 231 -9.43 -11.29 14.14
C MET A 231 -9.53 -9.90 13.49
N ILE A 232 -9.68 -9.84 12.17
CA ILE A 232 -9.88 -8.60 11.41
C ILE A 232 -11.23 -7.97 11.79
N GLU A 233 -12.31 -8.76 11.82
CA GLU A 233 -13.64 -8.31 12.24
C GLU A 233 -13.61 -7.73 13.66
N LYS A 234 -13.00 -8.44 14.60
CA LYS A 234 -12.87 -7.95 15.97
C LYS A 234 -12.09 -6.64 16.05
N LEU A 235 -10.97 -6.53 15.34
CA LEU A 235 -10.16 -5.29 15.34
C LEU A 235 -10.88 -4.13 14.62
N ALA A 236 -11.79 -4.43 13.68
CA ALA A 236 -12.60 -3.43 13.00
C ALA A 236 -13.66 -2.76 13.89
N GLU A 237 -14.02 -3.39 15.01
CA GLU A 237 -14.95 -2.83 16.00
C GLU A 237 -14.26 -1.85 16.98
N GLU A 238 -12.92 -1.79 16.98
CA GLU A 238 -12.21 -0.81 17.81
C GLU A 238 -12.53 0.63 17.37
N PRO A 239 -12.53 1.59 18.32
CA PRO A 239 -12.95 2.98 18.05
C PRO A 239 -12.25 3.63 16.87
N GLU A 240 -10.96 3.31 16.65
CA GLU A 240 -10.15 3.87 15.58
C GLU A 240 -10.58 3.39 14.19
N PHE A 241 -11.33 2.27 14.11
CA PHE A 241 -11.79 1.71 12.85
C PHE A 241 -13.28 1.83 12.63
N LYS A 242 -14.10 1.61 13.68
CA LYS A 242 -15.52 1.36 13.58
C LYS A 242 -16.27 2.36 12.69
N ALA A 243 -16.22 3.63 13.04
CA ALA A 243 -16.91 4.67 12.29
C ALA A 243 -16.44 4.74 10.81
N MET A 244 -15.14 4.59 10.56
CA MET A 244 -14.59 4.62 9.21
C MET A 244 -14.99 3.39 8.40
N VAL A 245 -15.04 2.21 9.03
CA VAL A 245 -15.46 0.95 8.39
C VAL A 245 -16.93 0.99 8.03
N GLU A 246 -17.80 1.40 8.96
CA GLU A 246 -19.23 1.57 8.72
C GLU A 246 -19.45 2.55 7.54
N ARG A 247 -18.72 3.64 7.53
CA ARG A 247 -18.78 4.65 6.49
C ARG A 247 -18.32 4.15 5.12
N ALA A 248 -17.28 3.34 5.06
CA ALA A 248 -16.80 2.76 3.80
C ALA A 248 -17.76 1.69 3.26
N ARG A 249 -18.42 0.92 4.13
CA ARG A 249 -19.29 -0.19 3.77
C ARG A 249 -20.66 0.22 3.22
N VAL A 250 -21.02 1.50 3.26
CA VAL A 250 -22.23 1.99 2.57
C VAL A 250 -22.15 1.83 1.05
N ILE A 251 -20.92 1.70 0.52
CA ILE A 251 -20.68 1.49 -0.91
C ILE A 251 -20.81 0.00 -1.22
N TYR A 252 -21.69 -0.37 -2.13
CA TYR A 252 -21.88 -1.76 -2.54
C TYR A 252 -20.59 -2.37 -3.11
N GLY A 253 -20.29 -3.58 -2.69
CA GLY A 253 -19.08 -4.31 -3.05
C GLY A 253 -17.92 -4.10 -2.07
N ILE A 254 -18.04 -3.19 -1.11
CA ILE A 254 -17.06 -2.98 -0.05
C ILE A 254 -17.47 -3.77 1.20
N GLY A 255 -16.78 -4.89 1.42
CA GLY A 255 -16.89 -5.70 2.64
C GLY A 255 -15.89 -5.27 3.72
N ILE A 256 -15.86 -6.04 4.81
CA ILE A 256 -14.98 -5.79 5.95
C ILE A 256 -13.50 -5.82 5.52
N ILE A 257 -13.09 -6.77 4.69
CA ILE A 257 -11.71 -6.91 4.21
C ILE A 257 -11.29 -5.70 3.36
N GLY A 258 -12.14 -5.28 2.41
CA GLY A 258 -11.85 -4.14 1.53
C GLY A 258 -11.79 -2.81 2.27
N SER A 259 -12.70 -2.58 3.21
CA SER A 259 -12.71 -1.35 4.02
C SER A 259 -11.53 -1.28 4.97
N THR A 260 -11.26 -2.32 5.75
CA THR A 260 -10.20 -2.32 6.77
C THR A 260 -8.80 -2.26 6.17
N VAL A 261 -8.54 -2.95 5.04
CA VAL A 261 -7.23 -2.89 4.38
C VAL A 261 -6.95 -1.50 3.80
N LEU A 262 -7.96 -0.82 3.23
CA LEU A 262 -7.80 0.55 2.72
C LEU A 262 -7.56 1.53 3.87
N ILE A 263 -8.40 1.51 4.90
CA ILE A 263 -8.28 2.38 6.09
C ILE A 263 -6.92 2.18 6.74
N ALA A 264 -6.50 0.94 6.96
CA ALA A 264 -5.19 0.65 7.53
C ALA A 264 -4.03 1.08 6.60
N THR A 265 -4.18 0.95 5.28
CA THR A 265 -3.16 1.39 4.30
C THR A 265 -2.96 2.90 4.35
N ILE A 266 -4.01 3.69 4.47
CA ILE A 266 -3.91 5.15 4.63
C ILE A 266 -3.61 5.58 6.08
N GLY A 267 -3.58 4.63 7.03
CA GLY A 267 -3.28 4.86 8.45
C GLY A 267 -4.36 5.63 9.18
N GLY A 268 -5.63 5.46 8.81
CA GLY A 268 -6.77 6.20 9.38
C GLY A 268 -6.74 7.71 9.10
N ARG A 269 -5.93 8.16 8.16
CA ARG A 269 -5.67 9.59 7.89
C ARG A 269 -6.11 9.98 6.47
N PRO A 270 -7.42 10.12 6.19
CA PRO A 270 -7.90 10.50 4.86
C PRO A 270 -7.44 11.91 4.46
N ASN A 271 -7.24 12.81 5.44
CA ASN A 271 -6.80 14.20 5.24
C ASN A 271 -5.32 14.34 4.82
N ARG A 272 -4.54 13.25 4.80
CA ARG A 272 -3.20 13.24 4.20
C ARG A 272 -3.22 13.52 2.70
N PHE A 273 -4.34 13.35 2.04
CA PHE A 273 -4.52 13.66 0.63
C PHE A 273 -5.15 15.03 0.47
N THR A 274 -4.54 15.92 -0.30
CA THR A 274 -5.14 17.22 -0.65
C THR A 274 -6.47 16.99 -1.35
N HIS A 275 -6.48 16.12 -2.36
CA HIS A 275 -7.70 15.70 -3.04
C HIS A 275 -7.92 14.20 -2.86
N ALA A 276 -9.16 13.75 -2.68
CA ALA A 276 -9.47 12.32 -2.54
C ALA A 276 -8.97 11.48 -3.74
N ARG A 277 -8.92 12.07 -4.94
CA ARG A 277 -8.40 11.41 -6.15
C ARG A 277 -6.94 10.98 -6.07
N ASP A 278 -6.15 11.60 -5.20
CA ASP A 278 -4.72 11.35 -5.05
C ASP A 278 -4.45 9.96 -4.45
N VAL A 279 -5.44 9.38 -3.76
CA VAL A 279 -5.38 8.00 -3.28
C VAL A 279 -5.15 7.00 -4.43
N GLY A 280 -5.66 7.30 -5.62
CA GLY A 280 -5.45 6.46 -6.80
C GLY A 280 -3.97 6.32 -7.17
N ALA A 281 -3.20 7.41 -7.12
CA ALA A 281 -1.75 7.41 -7.35
C ALA A 281 -1.02 6.73 -6.18
N TYR A 282 -1.41 7.05 -4.94
CA TYR A 282 -0.85 6.44 -3.73
C TYR A 282 -0.98 4.91 -3.69
N LEU A 283 -2.07 4.37 -4.24
CA LEU A 283 -2.33 2.94 -4.35
C LEU A 283 -1.81 2.33 -5.66
N GLY A 284 -1.23 3.12 -6.55
CA GLY A 284 -0.75 2.63 -7.84
C GLY A 284 -1.85 2.16 -8.82
N LEU A 285 -3.05 2.70 -8.69
CA LEU A 285 -4.21 2.42 -9.55
C LEU A 285 -4.34 3.43 -10.70
N VAL A 286 -3.29 4.20 -10.98
CA VAL A 286 -3.20 5.14 -12.10
C VAL A 286 -2.27 4.59 -13.17
N PRO A 287 -2.52 4.89 -14.46
CA PRO A 287 -1.60 4.54 -15.53
C PRO A 287 -0.24 5.21 -15.32
N GLN A 288 0.82 4.52 -15.62
CA GLN A 288 2.12 5.11 -15.81
C GLN A 288 2.10 5.89 -17.14
N GLN A 289 2.59 7.11 -17.11
CA GLN A 289 2.74 7.97 -18.28
C GLN A 289 4.19 7.87 -18.79
N ASP A 290 4.33 7.71 -20.09
CA ASP A 290 5.58 7.86 -20.80
C ASP A 290 5.37 8.97 -21.83
N GLN A 291 5.80 10.18 -21.47
CA GLN A 291 5.62 11.37 -22.27
C GLN A 291 6.98 11.90 -22.70
N SER A 292 7.21 11.89 -23.99
CA SER A 292 8.43 12.40 -24.61
C SER A 292 8.06 13.16 -25.87
N GLY A 293 8.25 14.47 -25.89
CA GLY A 293 7.88 15.34 -27.00
C GLY A 293 6.41 15.21 -27.38
N GLU A 294 6.12 14.83 -28.62
CA GLU A 294 4.74 14.66 -29.14
C GLU A 294 4.10 13.32 -28.76
N VAL A 295 4.85 12.41 -28.11
CA VAL A 295 4.38 11.07 -27.78
C VAL A 295 3.87 11.03 -26.34
N ASP A 296 2.56 10.83 -26.15
CA ASP A 296 1.91 10.54 -24.87
C ASP A 296 1.39 9.11 -24.84
N LYS A 297 2.12 8.20 -24.21
CA LYS A 297 1.73 6.79 -24.07
C LYS A 297 1.27 6.50 -22.63
N GLN A 298 0.03 6.05 -22.48
CA GLN A 298 -0.46 5.48 -21.24
C GLN A 298 -0.10 4.00 -21.17
N LEU A 299 0.76 3.65 -20.23
CA LEU A 299 1.21 2.30 -19.97
C LEU A 299 0.29 1.56 -18.99
N HIS A 300 0.78 0.47 -18.40
CA HIS A 300 0.10 -0.22 -17.30
C HIS A 300 0.01 0.67 -16.05
N ILE A 301 -0.75 0.23 -15.06
CA ILE A 301 -0.79 0.92 -13.78
C ILE A 301 0.59 0.94 -13.13
N THR A 302 0.86 1.98 -12.31
CA THR A 302 2.20 2.19 -11.72
C THR A 302 2.62 1.11 -10.73
N HIS A 303 1.67 0.32 -10.19
CA HIS A 303 1.90 -0.64 -9.11
C HIS A 303 2.57 -0.06 -7.85
N ALA A 304 2.59 1.26 -7.69
CA ALA A 304 3.09 1.91 -6.48
C ALA A 304 2.25 1.55 -5.24
N GLY A 305 2.84 1.65 -4.06
CA GLY A 305 2.15 1.46 -2.78
C GLY A 305 1.74 0.01 -2.48
N SER A 306 0.64 -0.15 -1.73
CA SER A 306 0.25 -1.43 -1.15
C SER A 306 -0.40 -2.38 -2.16
N ASP A 307 0.27 -3.50 -2.45
CA ASP A 307 -0.24 -4.54 -3.34
C ASP A 307 -1.50 -5.24 -2.77
N ILE A 308 -1.48 -5.55 -1.49
CA ILE A 308 -2.62 -6.18 -0.83
C ILE A 308 -3.88 -5.32 -0.87
N CYS A 309 -3.73 -3.99 -0.73
CA CYS A 309 -4.86 -3.07 -0.83
C CYS A 309 -5.39 -2.99 -2.27
N ARG A 310 -4.50 -2.95 -3.27
CA ARG A 310 -4.92 -3.00 -4.69
C ARG A 310 -5.68 -4.27 -5.01
N THR A 311 -5.17 -5.43 -4.58
CA THR A 311 -5.82 -6.72 -4.81
C THR A 311 -7.22 -6.75 -4.21
N ALA A 312 -7.36 -6.37 -2.94
CA ALA A 312 -8.67 -6.32 -2.28
C ALA A 312 -9.65 -5.37 -2.97
N LEU A 313 -9.20 -4.18 -3.40
CA LEU A 313 -10.05 -3.23 -4.12
C LEU A 313 -10.45 -3.73 -5.51
N VAL A 314 -9.59 -4.48 -6.21
CA VAL A 314 -9.92 -5.10 -7.50
C VAL A 314 -10.94 -6.23 -7.32
N GLU A 315 -10.87 -6.98 -6.22
CA GLU A 315 -11.91 -7.97 -5.86
C GLU A 315 -13.23 -7.27 -5.55
N CYS A 316 -13.22 -6.21 -4.73
CA CYS A 316 -14.42 -5.38 -4.47
C CYS A 316 -15.03 -4.83 -5.77
N ALA A 317 -14.19 -4.38 -6.69
CA ALA A 317 -14.62 -3.91 -8.01
C ALA A 317 -15.24 -5.05 -8.85
N GLY A 318 -14.74 -6.27 -8.69
CA GLY A 318 -15.35 -7.45 -9.29
C GLY A 318 -16.80 -7.65 -8.83
N VAL A 319 -17.05 -7.52 -7.53
CA VAL A 319 -18.39 -7.60 -6.92
C VAL A 319 -19.28 -6.45 -7.40
N ALA A 320 -18.77 -5.22 -7.40
CA ALA A 320 -19.52 -4.05 -7.88
C ALA A 320 -19.90 -4.11 -9.37
N LEU A 321 -19.23 -4.94 -10.16
CA LEU A 321 -19.52 -5.14 -11.60
C LEU A 321 -20.35 -6.39 -11.92
N MET A 322 -20.80 -7.13 -10.91
CA MET A 322 -21.68 -8.29 -11.13
C MET A 322 -23.03 -7.86 -11.75
N SER A 323 -23.66 -8.76 -12.49
CA SER A 323 -24.96 -8.49 -13.14
C SER A 323 -26.05 -8.12 -12.14
N ASN A 324 -26.07 -8.79 -10.99
CA ASN A 324 -27.01 -8.56 -9.88
C ASN A 324 -26.60 -7.42 -8.93
N ALA A 325 -25.47 -6.73 -9.18
CA ALA A 325 -25.07 -5.58 -8.38
C ALA A 325 -26.03 -4.40 -8.60
N PRO A 326 -26.30 -3.59 -7.57
CA PRO A 326 -27.15 -2.40 -7.69
C PRO A 326 -26.65 -1.45 -8.79
N GLU A 327 -27.58 -0.69 -9.29
CA GLU A 327 -27.32 0.33 -10.31
C GLU A 327 -26.65 1.56 -9.68
N THR A 328 -25.37 1.74 -9.97
CA THR A 328 -24.56 2.84 -9.46
C THR A 328 -23.75 3.48 -10.58
N ASP A 329 -23.38 4.74 -10.39
CA ASP A 329 -22.46 5.47 -11.27
C ASP A 329 -21.08 4.77 -11.40
N ILE A 330 -20.63 4.13 -10.34
CA ILE A 330 -19.39 3.32 -10.33
C ILE A 330 -19.53 2.10 -11.25
N LYS A 331 -20.68 1.41 -11.20
CA LYS A 331 -20.99 0.27 -12.11
C LYS A 331 -21.07 0.74 -13.56
N LEU A 332 -21.79 1.84 -13.84
CA LEU A 332 -21.88 2.42 -15.20
C LEU A 332 -20.51 2.74 -15.78
N LYS A 333 -19.64 3.39 -15.01
CA LYS A 333 -18.28 3.69 -15.42
C LYS A 333 -17.51 2.42 -15.83
N GLY A 334 -17.65 1.36 -15.04
CA GLY A 334 -17.02 0.08 -15.34
C GLY A 334 -17.59 -0.58 -16.60
N LEU A 335 -18.92 -0.58 -16.77
CA LEU A 335 -19.59 -1.10 -17.97
C LEU A 335 -19.15 -0.36 -19.23
N ARG A 336 -19.09 0.98 -19.19
CA ARG A 336 -18.61 1.82 -20.31
C ARG A 336 -17.20 1.40 -20.78
N ILE A 337 -16.30 1.13 -19.84
CA ILE A 337 -14.94 0.68 -20.15
C ILE A 337 -14.95 -0.76 -20.68
N ALA A 338 -15.70 -1.66 -20.06
CA ALA A 338 -15.80 -3.07 -20.46
C ALA A 338 -16.37 -3.24 -21.88
N MET A 339 -17.25 -2.34 -22.30
CA MET A 339 -17.85 -2.33 -23.65
C MET A 339 -16.88 -2.02 -24.79
N ARG A 340 -15.67 -1.54 -24.48
CA ARG A 340 -14.61 -1.40 -25.52
C ARG A 340 -14.22 -2.75 -26.12
N GLY A 341 -14.60 -3.86 -25.46
CA GLY A 341 -14.45 -5.23 -25.93
C GLY A 341 -13.17 -5.92 -25.49
N GLY A 342 -13.22 -7.26 -25.53
CA GLY A 342 -12.09 -8.13 -25.23
C GLY A 342 -11.74 -8.29 -23.74
N LYS A 343 -10.82 -9.21 -23.46
CA LYS A 343 -10.36 -9.52 -22.08
C LYS A 343 -9.65 -8.33 -21.42
N THR A 344 -8.92 -7.53 -22.18
CA THR A 344 -8.19 -6.37 -21.70
C THR A 344 -9.14 -5.27 -21.20
N ALA A 345 -10.23 -4.99 -21.91
CA ALA A 345 -11.21 -3.99 -21.50
C ALA A 345 -11.88 -4.35 -20.17
N LYS A 346 -12.23 -5.63 -19.97
CA LYS A 346 -12.78 -6.09 -18.68
C LYS A 346 -11.80 -5.93 -17.52
N LYS A 347 -10.51 -6.20 -17.74
CA LYS A 347 -9.45 -5.97 -16.73
C LYS A 347 -9.30 -4.48 -16.42
N LYS A 348 -9.24 -3.63 -17.45
CA LYS A 348 -9.19 -2.17 -17.30
C LYS A 348 -10.42 -1.63 -16.56
N ALA A 349 -11.61 -2.17 -16.83
CA ALA A 349 -12.84 -1.81 -16.12
C ALA A 349 -12.74 -2.09 -14.61
N LYS A 350 -12.28 -3.28 -14.21
CA LYS A 350 -12.08 -3.60 -12.79
C LYS A 350 -11.12 -2.64 -12.10
N VAL A 351 -9.99 -2.33 -12.72
CA VAL A 351 -9.00 -1.39 -12.16
C VAL A 351 -9.56 0.02 -12.04
N ALA A 352 -10.28 0.50 -13.06
CA ALA A 352 -10.91 1.82 -13.02
C ALA A 352 -12.00 1.92 -11.94
N VAL A 353 -12.78 0.85 -11.74
CA VAL A 353 -13.77 0.75 -10.67
C VAL A 353 -13.08 0.69 -9.30
N ALA A 354 -12.04 -0.12 -9.14
CA ALA A 354 -11.24 -0.18 -7.91
C ALA A 354 -10.71 1.20 -7.50
N ARG A 355 -10.18 1.97 -8.47
CA ARG A 355 -9.78 3.36 -8.25
C ARG A 355 -10.95 4.24 -7.82
N SER A 356 -12.11 4.12 -8.49
CA SER A 356 -13.29 4.89 -8.12
C SER A 356 -13.79 4.57 -6.73
N LEU A 357 -13.82 3.28 -6.33
CA LEU A 357 -14.15 2.87 -4.97
C LEU A 357 -13.22 3.50 -3.94
N ALA A 358 -11.90 3.43 -4.15
CA ALA A 358 -10.92 4.04 -3.25
C ALA A 358 -11.13 5.56 -3.12
N VAL A 359 -11.34 6.27 -4.23
CA VAL A 359 -11.57 7.73 -4.25
C VAL A 359 -12.84 8.08 -3.51
N THR A 360 -13.93 7.35 -3.76
CA THR A 360 -15.22 7.59 -3.09
C THR A 360 -15.12 7.33 -1.59
N ILE A 361 -14.47 6.23 -1.17
CA ILE A 361 -14.27 5.94 0.26
C ILE A 361 -13.47 7.08 0.91
N VAL A 362 -12.34 7.48 0.34
CA VAL A 362 -11.52 8.56 0.91
C VAL A 362 -12.29 9.89 0.96
N ALA A 363 -13.10 10.20 -0.05
CA ALA A 363 -13.96 11.39 -0.03
C ALA A 363 -14.99 11.36 1.11
N LEU A 364 -15.61 10.21 1.35
CA LEU A 364 -16.56 10.01 2.45
C LEU A 364 -15.87 10.06 3.83
N LEU A 365 -14.63 9.56 3.93
CA LEU A 365 -13.84 9.60 5.17
C LEU A 365 -13.27 11.00 5.46
N LYS A 366 -13.05 11.84 4.45
CA LYS A 366 -12.65 13.26 4.63
C LYS A 366 -13.78 14.11 5.18
N ASP A 367 -15.00 13.76 4.85
CA ASP A 367 -16.19 14.46 5.30
C ASP A 367 -17.24 13.44 5.75
N MET A 368 -17.26 13.17 7.04
CA MET A 368 -18.14 12.18 7.65
C MET A 368 -19.64 12.62 7.63
N THR A 369 -19.94 13.85 7.25
CA THR A 369 -21.32 14.34 7.13
C THR A 369 -21.94 14.06 5.77
N LYS A 370 -21.11 13.88 4.72
CA LYS A 370 -21.58 13.60 3.37
C LYS A 370 -22.21 12.23 3.26
N GLU A 371 -23.38 12.14 2.65
CA GLU A 371 -23.99 10.85 2.30
C GLU A 371 -23.51 10.36 0.93
N TYR A 372 -23.38 9.03 0.80
CA TYR A 372 -23.19 8.42 -0.51
C TYR A 372 -24.55 8.10 -1.12
N ILE A 373 -24.92 8.87 -2.12
CA ILE A 373 -26.15 8.66 -2.87
C ILE A 373 -25.76 8.20 -4.28
N PRO A 374 -26.06 6.93 -4.65
CA PRO A 374 -25.85 6.44 -6.01
C PRO A 374 -26.65 7.25 -7.02
N LEU A 375 -26.11 7.43 -8.24
CA LEU A 375 -26.76 8.24 -9.28
C LEU A 375 -28.21 7.79 -9.55
N SER A 376 -28.47 6.48 -9.55
CA SER A 376 -29.81 5.89 -9.72
C SER A 376 -30.80 6.27 -8.60
N LYS A 377 -30.31 6.76 -7.45
CA LYS A 377 -31.11 7.20 -6.30
C LYS A 377 -31.03 8.71 -6.06
N ALA A 378 -30.34 9.46 -6.92
CA ALA A 378 -30.13 10.90 -6.80
C ALA A 378 -31.33 11.72 -7.34
N GLY A 379 -32.56 11.31 -7.01
CA GLY A 379 -33.80 11.91 -7.49
C GLY A 379 -34.17 11.46 -8.91
N GLU A 380 -35.27 12.04 -9.42
CA GLU A 380 -35.83 11.64 -10.73
C GLU A 380 -34.86 11.93 -11.89
N GLU A 381 -34.15 13.04 -11.85
CA GLU A 381 -33.16 13.40 -12.88
C GLU A 381 -31.96 12.45 -12.87
N GLY A 382 -31.44 12.12 -11.71
CA GLY A 382 -30.35 11.12 -11.55
C GLY A 382 -30.74 9.75 -12.06
N PHE A 383 -31.96 9.31 -11.73
CA PHE A 383 -32.53 8.07 -12.22
C PHE A 383 -32.66 8.04 -13.76
N LYS A 384 -33.27 9.09 -14.34
CA LYS A 384 -33.41 9.21 -15.81
C LYS A 384 -32.03 9.20 -16.49
N ARG A 385 -31.08 9.95 -15.98
CA ARG A 385 -29.71 9.98 -16.53
C ARG A 385 -29.02 8.64 -16.46
N TYR A 386 -29.16 7.90 -15.34
CA TYR A 386 -28.60 6.56 -15.18
C TYR A 386 -29.15 5.60 -16.24
N HIS A 387 -30.46 5.54 -16.39
CA HIS A 387 -31.13 4.61 -17.30
C HIS A 387 -30.88 4.95 -18.76
N ALA A 388 -30.90 6.22 -19.14
CA ALA A 388 -30.56 6.64 -20.50
C ALA A 388 -29.14 6.21 -20.90
N GLU A 389 -28.16 6.35 -19.97
CA GLU A 389 -26.80 5.89 -20.24
C GLU A 389 -26.69 4.36 -20.31
N LEU A 390 -27.39 3.65 -19.44
CA LEU A 390 -27.43 2.18 -19.46
C LEU A 390 -28.03 1.65 -20.78
N GLU A 391 -29.12 2.26 -21.24
CA GLU A 391 -29.76 1.94 -22.50
C GLU A 391 -28.81 2.18 -23.68
N TYR A 392 -28.20 3.37 -23.75
CA TYR A 392 -27.19 3.68 -24.77
C TYR A 392 -26.06 2.66 -24.80
N LEU A 393 -25.54 2.27 -23.64
CA LEU A 393 -24.50 1.26 -23.53
C LEU A 393 -24.97 -0.10 -24.03
N THR A 394 -26.22 -0.47 -23.75
CA THR A 394 -26.83 -1.74 -24.17
C THR A 394 -26.99 -1.78 -25.70
N MET A 395 -27.49 -0.70 -26.29
CA MET A 395 -27.62 -0.57 -27.76
C MET A 395 -26.25 -0.67 -28.45
N GLN A 396 -25.23 0.02 -27.92
CA GLN A 396 -23.88 -0.09 -28.49
C GLN A 396 -23.31 -1.52 -28.42
N LYS A 397 -23.61 -2.25 -27.36
CA LYS A 397 -23.19 -3.65 -27.22
C LYS A 397 -23.87 -4.55 -28.25
N ALA A 398 -25.17 -4.37 -28.46
CA ALA A 398 -25.95 -5.10 -29.47
C ALA A 398 -25.40 -4.81 -30.89
N ALA A 399 -25.18 -3.55 -31.21
CA ALA A 399 -24.64 -3.17 -32.54
C ALA A 399 -23.23 -3.75 -32.82
N LYS A 400 -22.38 -3.80 -31.76
CA LYS A 400 -21.05 -4.44 -31.89
C LYS A 400 -21.14 -5.94 -32.11
N LYS A 401 -22.10 -6.60 -31.44
CA LYS A 401 -22.34 -8.05 -31.55
C LYS A 401 -22.79 -8.36 -32.99
N GLU A 402 -23.76 -7.62 -33.50
CA GLU A 402 -24.27 -7.76 -34.90
C GLU A 402 -23.18 -7.56 -35.95
N LYS A 403 -22.34 -6.52 -35.80
CA LYS A 403 -21.18 -6.29 -36.68
C LYS A 403 -20.18 -7.47 -36.63
N ALA A 404 -19.94 -8.04 -35.48
CA ALA A 404 -19.04 -9.20 -35.34
C ALA A 404 -19.63 -10.46 -35.96
N GLU A 405 -20.93 -10.70 -35.86
CA GLU A 405 -21.64 -11.82 -36.48
C GLU A 405 -21.69 -11.68 -38.01
N LYS A 406 -21.94 -10.46 -38.51
CA LYS A 406 -21.87 -10.19 -40.00
C LYS A 406 -20.46 -10.42 -40.52
N LYS A 407 -19.41 -10.00 -39.79
CA LYS A 407 -18.02 -10.24 -40.19
C LYS A 407 -17.63 -11.72 -40.13
N ALA A 408 -18.14 -12.49 -39.15
CA ALA A 408 -17.89 -13.92 -39.05
C ALA A 408 -18.63 -14.74 -40.14
N LYS A 409 -19.76 -14.25 -40.66
CA LYS A 409 -20.51 -14.86 -41.77
C LYS A 409 -19.92 -14.52 -43.14
N ALA A 410 -19.12 -13.45 -43.24
CA ALA A 410 -18.49 -12.99 -44.49
C ALA A 410 -17.04 -13.50 -44.65
N ALA A 411 -16.48 -14.15 -43.62
CA ALA A 411 -15.20 -14.86 -43.64
C ALA A 411 -15.40 -16.36 -43.69
#